data_1bf4b78ab7839b8b80f3f4f3e85e826f
#
_entry.id   1bf4b78ab7839b8b80f3f4f3e85e826f
#
_cell.length_a   1.000
_cell.length_b   1.000
_cell.length_c   1.000
_cell.angle_alpha   90.00
_cell.angle_beta   90.00
_cell.angle_gamma   90.00
#
_symmetry.space_group_name_H-M   'P 1'
#
loop_
_entity.id
_entity.type
_entity.pdbx_description
1 polymer ?
#
loop_
_entity_poly.entity_id
_entity_poly.type
_entity_poly.pdbx_seq_one_letter_code
_entity_poly.pdbx_strand_id
1 'polypeptide(L)'
;MTKRKGDWAQTYTGKQFWPLDPQASEVDLKDIAHSLGYQCRFNGHSLQFYSVAQHSVLVSRLVSREQSLAALFHDAAEAYTGDLIRPLKKFLPREYKEIESQIEKQIYLAFGITNVNEEEIKLADNMALMTEMRDVMAKPPVKWNEDGLYKPHSERIIPLNPDEAGQLFIKRYHELRKNK
;
A
#
# COMPACT_ATOMS: atom_id res chain seq x y z
N MET A 1 -4.93 -33.34 6.12
CA MET A 1 -4.78 -31.87 5.97
C MET A 1 -3.50 -31.48 6.69
N THR A 2 -2.57 -30.89 6.02
CA THR A 2 -1.36 -30.31 6.64
C THR A 2 -1.77 -29.23 7.62
N LYS A 3 -1.24 -29.26 8.84
CA LYS A 3 -1.52 -28.24 9.86
C LYS A 3 -0.96 -26.90 9.39
N ARG A 4 -1.83 -25.89 9.25
CA ARG A 4 -1.43 -24.52 8.90
C ARG A 4 -0.59 -23.91 10.02
N LYS A 5 0.34 -22.99 9.65
CA LYS A 5 1.22 -22.32 10.63
C LYS A 5 0.51 -21.09 11.23
N GLY A 6 0.52 -21.01 12.56
CA GLY A 6 -0.06 -19.88 13.29
C GLY A 6 -1.57 -19.96 13.46
N ASP A 7 -2.20 -18.81 13.54
CA ASP A 7 -3.64 -18.61 13.60
C ASP A 7 -4.10 -17.72 12.45
N TRP A 8 -5.39 -17.65 12.19
CA TRP A 8 -5.98 -16.89 11.09
C TRP A 8 -6.69 -15.63 11.56
N ALA A 9 -6.71 -14.65 10.71
CA ALA A 9 -7.52 -13.44 10.85
C ALA A 9 -8.72 -13.49 9.91
N GLN A 10 -9.87 -12.97 10.36
CA GLN A 10 -11.04 -12.81 9.51
C GLN A 10 -10.87 -11.54 8.65
N THR A 11 -11.04 -11.68 7.34
CA THR A 11 -11.02 -10.54 6.41
C THR A 11 -12.38 -9.87 6.29
N TYR A 12 -12.46 -8.73 5.61
CA TYR A 12 -13.68 -7.98 5.36
C TYR A 12 -14.76 -8.81 4.63
N THR A 13 -14.36 -9.65 3.67
CA THR A 13 -15.30 -10.55 2.97
C THR A 13 -15.64 -11.83 3.75
N GLY A 14 -15.12 -11.97 4.97
CA GLY A 14 -15.39 -13.14 5.82
C GLY A 14 -14.50 -14.34 5.54
N LYS A 15 -13.41 -14.19 4.81
CA LYS A 15 -12.44 -15.27 4.56
C LYS A 15 -11.49 -15.44 5.75
N GLN A 16 -10.92 -16.65 5.87
CA GLN A 16 -9.76 -16.90 6.72
C GLN A 16 -8.50 -16.48 5.96
N PHE A 17 -7.66 -15.66 6.56
CA PHE A 17 -6.33 -15.32 6.08
C PHE A 17 -5.29 -15.72 7.14
N TRP A 18 -4.26 -16.45 6.72
CA TRP A 18 -3.22 -16.96 7.61
C TRP A 18 -1.91 -16.17 7.44
N PRO A 19 -1.65 -15.16 8.27
CA PRO A 19 -0.48 -14.27 8.05
C PRO A 19 0.87 -14.99 8.08
N LEU A 20 0.99 -16.09 8.84
CA LEU A 20 2.23 -16.88 8.93
C LEU A 20 2.32 -18.01 7.90
N ASP A 21 1.28 -18.21 7.09
CA ASP A 21 1.20 -19.23 6.04
C ASP A 21 0.25 -18.78 4.93
N PRO A 22 0.51 -17.58 4.32
CA PRO A 22 -0.42 -16.98 3.37
C PRO A 22 -0.49 -17.79 2.07
N GLN A 23 -1.69 -17.83 1.47
CA GLN A 23 -1.94 -18.47 0.18
C GLN A 23 -2.63 -17.51 -0.78
N ALA A 24 -2.25 -17.54 -2.05
CA ALA A 24 -2.83 -16.67 -3.08
C ALA A 24 -4.35 -16.84 -3.24
N SER A 25 -4.90 -18.03 -2.95
CA SER A 25 -6.33 -18.33 -2.99
C SER A 25 -7.14 -17.62 -1.88
N GLU A 26 -6.48 -17.14 -0.83
CA GLU A 26 -7.10 -16.43 0.29
C GLU A 26 -7.14 -14.91 0.03
N VAL A 27 -6.37 -14.43 -0.93
CA VAL A 27 -6.26 -13.00 -1.26
C VAL A 27 -7.48 -12.55 -2.05
N ASP A 28 -8.07 -11.42 -1.64
CA ASP A 28 -9.21 -10.81 -2.33
C ASP A 28 -9.00 -9.31 -2.52
N LEU A 29 -9.32 -8.81 -3.72
CA LEU A 29 -9.22 -7.38 -4.05
C LEU A 29 -10.05 -6.50 -3.12
N LYS A 30 -11.25 -6.97 -2.76
CA LYS A 30 -12.16 -6.20 -1.88
C LYS A 30 -11.61 -6.10 -0.47
N ASP A 31 -10.98 -7.18 0.03
CA ASP A 31 -10.36 -7.20 1.35
C ASP A 31 -9.20 -6.21 1.41
N ILE A 32 -8.32 -6.24 0.40
CA ILE A 32 -7.18 -5.30 0.30
C ILE A 32 -7.69 -3.86 0.21
N ALA A 33 -8.57 -3.58 -0.74
CA ALA A 33 -9.05 -2.22 -0.98
C ALA A 33 -9.79 -1.64 0.23
N HIS A 34 -10.61 -2.45 0.92
CA HIS A 34 -11.30 -2.03 2.14
C HIS A 34 -10.31 -1.78 3.26
N SER A 35 -9.45 -2.74 3.57
CA SER A 35 -8.47 -2.61 4.65
C SER A 35 -7.56 -1.39 4.45
N LEU A 36 -6.94 -1.25 3.26
CA LEU A 36 -6.10 -0.10 2.96
C LEU A 36 -6.87 1.23 2.91
N GLY A 37 -8.16 1.19 2.56
CA GLY A 37 -9.05 2.35 2.59
C GLY A 37 -9.29 2.86 4.01
N TYR A 38 -9.37 1.96 4.98
CA TYR A 38 -9.62 2.28 6.39
C TYR A 38 -8.33 2.46 7.22
N GLN A 39 -7.16 2.16 6.66
CA GLN A 39 -5.89 2.44 7.32
C GLN A 39 -5.42 3.85 7.01
N CYS A 40 -5.28 4.67 8.07
CA CYS A 40 -4.72 6.00 7.93
C CYS A 40 -3.19 5.94 7.83
N ARG A 41 -2.61 6.65 6.87
CA ARG A 41 -1.16 6.86 6.78
C ARG A 41 -0.67 7.73 7.94
N PHE A 42 0.64 7.69 8.18
CA PHE A 42 1.30 8.45 9.24
C PHE A 42 0.68 8.22 10.63
N ASN A 43 0.15 7.03 10.90
CA ASN A 43 -0.58 6.72 12.14
C ASN A 43 -1.67 7.77 12.48
N GLY A 44 -2.32 8.35 11.49
CA GLY A 44 -3.36 9.36 11.66
C GLY A 44 -2.86 10.77 12.01
N HIS A 45 -1.55 11.05 11.91
CA HIS A 45 -1.00 12.39 12.14
C HIS A 45 -1.13 13.35 10.96
N SER A 46 -1.85 12.98 9.89
CA SER A 46 -2.23 13.90 8.82
C SER A 46 -3.31 14.90 9.31
N LEU A 47 -3.39 16.06 8.66
CA LEU A 47 -4.36 17.12 9.02
C LEU A 47 -5.82 16.70 8.79
N GLN A 48 -6.02 15.76 7.87
CA GLN A 48 -7.30 15.12 7.55
C GLN A 48 -7.04 13.63 7.38
N PHE A 49 -8.08 12.80 7.42
CA PHE A 49 -7.92 11.38 7.10
C PHE A 49 -7.31 11.22 5.70
N TYR A 50 -6.25 10.45 5.61
CA TYR A 50 -5.59 10.09 4.36
C TYR A 50 -5.15 8.62 4.42
N SER A 51 -5.60 7.83 3.45
CA SER A 51 -5.49 6.38 3.52
C SER A 51 -4.32 5.81 2.73
N VAL A 52 -3.90 4.60 3.10
CA VAL A 52 -2.93 3.79 2.34
C VAL A 52 -3.47 3.48 0.93
N ALA A 53 -4.78 3.22 0.77
CA ALA A 53 -5.39 2.99 -0.53
C ALA A 53 -5.23 4.19 -1.48
N GLN A 54 -5.47 5.41 -0.99
CA GLN A 54 -5.31 6.62 -1.79
C GLN A 54 -3.84 6.87 -2.16
N HIS A 55 -2.92 6.64 -1.23
CA HIS A 55 -1.49 6.65 -1.50
C HIS A 55 -1.09 5.67 -2.61
N SER A 56 -1.50 4.42 -2.50
CA SER A 56 -1.19 3.38 -3.49
C SER A 56 -1.68 3.74 -4.89
N VAL A 57 -2.86 4.36 -5.00
CA VAL A 57 -3.37 4.90 -6.27
C VAL A 57 -2.49 6.03 -6.78
N LEU A 58 -2.04 6.95 -5.93
CA LEU A 58 -1.12 8.03 -6.31
C LEU A 58 0.18 7.44 -6.85
N VAL A 59 0.83 6.54 -6.12
CA VAL A 59 2.08 5.88 -6.55
C VAL A 59 1.90 5.17 -7.90
N SER A 60 0.77 4.48 -8.11
CA SER A 60 0.45 3.79 -9.37
C SER A 60 0.31 4.73 -10.59
N ARG A 61 0.16 6.02 -10.37
CA ARG A 61 0.06 7.05 -11.42
C ARG A 61 1.40 7.74 -11.70
N LEU A 62 2.38 7.55 -10.82
CA LEU A 62 3.70 8.18 -10.90
C LEU A 62 4.78 7.29 -11.55
N VAL A 63 4.44 6.05 -11.88
CA VAL A 63 5.31 5.09 -12.56
C VAL A 63 4.92 4.91 -14.02
N SER A 64 5.77 4.23 -14.79
CA SER A 64 5.44 3.78 -16.14
C SER A 64 4.19 2.89 -16.14
N ARG A 65 3.52 2.79 -17.31
CA ARG A 65 2.30 1.98 -17.46
C ARG A 65 2.54 0.51 -17.09
N GLU A 66 3.70 -0.01 -17.45
CA GLU A 66 4.12 -1.38 -17.19
C GLU A 66 4.24 -1.68 -15.69
N GLN A 67 4.63 -0.68 -14.90
CA GLN A 67 4.79 -0.79 -13.45
C GLN A 67 3.56 -0.39 -12.65
N SER A 68 2.55 0.23 -13.29
CA SER A 68 1.39 0.79 -12.60
C SER A 68 0.62 -0.22 -11.75
N LEU A 69 0.52 -1.50 -12.20
CA LEU A 69 -0.15 -2.54 -11.42
C LEU A 69 0.68 -2.95 -10.20
N ALA A 70 1.98 -3.15 -10.35
CA ALA A 70 2.87 -3.46 -9.23
C ALA A 70 2.88 -2.31 -8.22
N ALA A 71 2.96 -1.08 -8.69
CA ALA A 71 2.90 0.12 -7.86
C ALA A 71 1.56 0.29 -7.12
N LEU A 72 0.43 -0.12 -7.71
CA LEU A 72 -0.86 -0.13 -7.01
C LEU A 72 -0.85 -1.09 -5.81
N PHE A 73 -0.12 -2.20 -5.91
CA PHE A 73 -0.07 -3.24 -4.88
C PHE A 73 1.20 -3.22 -4.01
N HIS A 74 2.06 -2.20 -4.12
CA HIS A 74 3.34 -2.17 -3.43
C HIS A 74 3.23 -2.19 -1.90
N ASP A 75 2.18 -1.58 -1.34
CA ASP A 75 1.84 -1.59 0.09
C ASP A 75 0.67 -2.56 0.42
N ALA A 76 0.28 -3.45 -0.52
CA ALA A 76 -0.90 -4.28 -0.32
C ALA A 76 -0.77 -5.31 0.82
N ALA A 77 0.45 -5.70 1.18
CA ALA A 77 0.72 -6.54 2.36
C ALA A 77 0.25 -5.88 3.65
N GLU A 78 0.25 -4.55 3.71
CA GLU A 78 -0.21 -3.78 4.88
C GLU A 78 -1.71 -3.97 5.17
N ALA A 79 -2.51 -4.43 4.19
CA ALA A 79 -3.88 -4.84 4.44
C ALA A 79 -4.00 -5.94 5.53
N TYR A 80 -2.92 -6.69 5.76
CA TYR A 80 -2.85 -7.81 6.69
C TYR A 80 -1.86 -7.59 7.85
N THR A 81 -0.93 -6.64 7.72
CA THR A 81 0.12 -6.37 8.72
C THR A 81 0.03 -5.00 9.36
N GLY A 82 -0.72 -4.08 8.74
CA GLY A 82 -0.83 -2.68 9.15
C GLY A 82 0.26 -1.78 8.57
N ASP A 83 -0.08 -0.50 8.33
CA ASP A 83 0.89 0.53 7.94
C ASP A 83 1.71 0.98 9.17
N LEU A 84 3.02 0.81 9.09
CA LEU A 84 3.96 1.26 10.10
C LEU A 84 4.81 2.40 9.56
N ILE A 85 4.95 3.48 10.34
CA ILE A 85 5.76 4.63 9.96
C ILE A 85 7.22 4.24 9.69
N ARG A 86 7.82 4.84 8.65
CA ARG A 86 9.19 4.54 8.19
C ARG A 86 10.26 4.53 9.28
N PRO A 87 10.28 5.48 10.25
CA PRO A 87 11.24 5.43 11.35
C PRO A 87 11.16 4.14 12.17
N LEU A 88 9.97 3.60 12.39
CA LEU A 88 9.77 2.36 13.12
C LEU A 88 10.11 1.12 12.26
N LYS A 89 9.70 1.09 10.98
CA LYS A 89 9.97 -0.04 10.07
C LYS A 89 11.46 -0.41 9.99
N LYS A 90 12.38 0.54 10.17
CA LYS A 90 13.84 0.29 10.16
C LYS A 90 14.32 -0.62 11.30
N PHE A 91 13.61 -0.62 12.42
CA PHE A 91 13.98 -1.36 13.64
C PHE A 91 13.16 -2.65 13.83
N LEU A 92 12.25 -2.96 12.91
CA LEU A 92 11.47 -4.19 13.01
C LEU A 92 12.37 -5.44 12.89
N PRO A 93 12.06 -6.50 13.66
CA PRO A 93 12.73 -7.79 13.56
C PRO A 93 12.69 -8.32 12.12
N ARG A 94 13.69 -9.15 11.77
CA ARG A 94 13.79 -9.77 10.45
C ARG A 94 12.55 -10.63 10.14
N GLU A 95 12.05 -11.32 11.14
CA GLU A 95 10.86 -12.18 11.03
C GLU A 95 9.62 -11.42 10.56
N TYR A 96 9.43 -10.17 11.02
CA TYR A 96 8.33 -9.33 10.55
C TYR A 96 8.45 -9.03 9.05
N LYS A 97 9.66 -8.66 8.59
CA LYS A 97 9.93 -8.37 7.18
C LYS A 97 9.74 -9.61 6.30
N GLU A 98 10.10 -10.79 6.82
CA GLU A 98 9.89 -12.07 6.13
C GLU A 98 8.40 -12.39 5.98
N ILE A 99 7.59 -12.14 7.01
CA ILE A 99 6.11 -12.30 6.95
C ILE A 99 5.53 -11.35 5.91
N GLU A 100 5.86 -10.06 5.96
CA GLU A 100 5.39 -9.04 5.01
C GLU A 100 5.76 -9.43 3.56
N SER A 101 7.00 -9.86 3.32
CA SER A 101 7.46 -10.33 2.01
C SER A 101 6.75 -11.60 1.53
N GLN A 102 6.41 -12.54 2.43
CA GLN A 102 5.66 -13.74 2.05
C GLN A 102 4.22 -13.38 1.65
N ILE A 103 3.57 -12.47 2.36
CA ILE A 103 2.24 -11.98 2.03
C ILE A 103 2.26 -11.28 0.67
N GLU A 104 3.21 -10.37 0.44
CA GLU A 104 3.38 -9.67 -0.83
C GLU A 104 3.53 -10.64 -2.01
N LYS A 105 4.34 -11.68 -1.88
CA LYS A 105 4.50 -12.72 -2.91
C LYS A 105 3.17 -13.41 -3.25
N GLN A 106 2.34 -13.72 -2.25
CA GLN A 106 1.03 -14.33 -2.49
C GLN A 106 0.05 -13.35 -3.15
N ILE A 107 0.11 -12.08 -2.80
CA ILE A 107 -0.66 -11.03 -3.47
C ILE A 107 -0.24 -10.91 -4.93
N TYR A 108 1.05 -10.82 -5.22
CA TYR A 108 1.56 -10.73 -6.58
C TYR A 108 1.16 -11.95 -7.42
N LEU A 109 1.22 -13.15 -6.82
CA LEU A 109 0.75 -14.39 -7.47
C LEU A 109 -0.76 -14.33 -7.77
N ALA A 110 -1.58 -13.91 -6.82
CA ALA A 110 -3.04 -13.81 -6.96
C ALA A 110 -3.45 -12.86 -8.09
N PHE A 111 -2.71 -11.75 -8.27
CA PHE A 111 -3.02 -10.74 -9.28
C PHE A 111 -2.16 -10.83 -10.55
N GLY A 112 -1.32 -11.87 -10.69
CA GLY A 112 -0.48 -12.07 -11.89
C GLY A 112 0.51 -10.93 -12.11
N ILE A 113 1.12 -10.41 -11.04
CA ILE A 113 2.17 -9.40 -11.08
C ILE A 113 3.51 -10.13 -11.14
N THR A 114 4.21 -10.03 -12.26
CA THR A 114 5.43 -10.84 -12.52
C THR A 114 6.68 -10.02 -12.80
N ASN A 115 6.51 -8.77 -13.21
CA ASN A 115 7.63 -7.87 -13.53
C ASN A 115 7.55 -6.64 -12.65
N VAL A 116 8.41 -6.56 -11.63
CA VAL A 116 8.43 -5.48 -10.64
C VAL A 116 9.76 -4.76 -10.71
N ASN A 117 9.72 -3.47 -11.03
CA ASN A 117 10.86 -2.58 -10.94
C ASN A 117 10.79 -1.83 -9.60
N GLU A 118 11.41 -2.43 -8.57
CA GLU A 118 11.38 -1.88 -7.20
C GLU A 118 12.00 -0.46 -7.13
N GLU A 119 13.03 -0.16 -7.96
CA GLU A 119 13.66 1.16 -7.96
C GLU A 119 12.71 2.23 -8.48
N GLU A 120 11.99 1.96 -9.56
CA GLU A 120 11.00 2.88 -10.13
C GLU A 120 9.84 3.12 -9.16
N ILE A 121 9.32 2.04 -8.55
CA ILE A 121 8.24 2.14 -7.55
C ILE A 121 8.72 2.92 -6.33
N LYS A 122 9.93 2.68 -5.85
CA LYS A 122 10.51 3.39 -4.71
C LYS A 122 10.71 4.87 -4.99
N LEU A 123 11.10 5.23 -6.21
CA LEU A 123 11.18 6.63 -6.63
C LEU A 123 9.79 7.30 -6.57
N ALA A 124 8.78 6.65 -7.13
CA ALA A 124 7.40 7.14 -7.14
C ALA A 124 6.82 7.26 -5.71
N ASP A 125 7.07 6.27 -4.82
CA ASP A 125 6.68 6.31 -3.41
C ASP A 125 7.31 7.52 -2.69
N ASN A 126 8.59 7.84 -2.95
CA ASN A 126 9.23 9.01 -2.37
C ASN A 126 8.67 10.33 -2.94
N MET A 127 8.33 10.39 -4.24
CA MET A 127 7.63 11.53 -4.82
C MET A 127 6.23 11.71 -4.21
N ALA A 128 5.51 10.61 -3.99
CA ALA A 128 4.22 10.62 -3.30
C ALA A 128 4.38 11.13 -1.86
N LEU A 129 5.39 10.65 -1.12
CA LEU A 129 5.70 11.12 0.23
C LEU A 129 5.91 12.65 0.29
N MET A 130 6.67 13.23 -0.67
CA MET A 130 6.87 14.68 -0.72
C MET A 130 5.59 15.45 -1.07
N THR A 131 4.73 14.84 -1.90
CA THR A 131 3.42 15.39 -2.23
C THR A 131 2.50 15.38 -1.00
N GLU A 132 2.50 14.30 -0.25
CA GLU A 132 1.77 14.12 1.00
C GLU A 132 2.26 15.09 2.08
N MET A 133 3.58 15.26 2.23
CA MET A 133 4.15 16.24 3.16
C MET A 133 3.65 17.66 2.86
N ARG A 134 3.58 18.04 1.60
CA ARG A 134 3.10 19.35 1.16
C ARG A 134 1.59 19.55 1.39
N ASP A 135 0.78 18.51 1.15
CA ASP A 135 -0.67 18.65 0.98
C ASP A 135 -1.48 18.20 2.20
N VAL A 136 -1.04 17.15 2.91
CA VAL A 136 -1.84 16.52 3.96
C VAL A 136 -1.19 16.58 5.34
N MET A 137 0.08 16.99 5.45
CA MET A 137 0.76 17.11 6.74
C MET A 137 0.82 18.56 7.22
N ALA A 138 0.89 18.74 8.53
CA ALA A 138 1.26 20.03 9.11
C ALA A 138 2.69 20.42 8.70
N LYS A 139 2.99 21.73 8.71
CA LYS A 139 4.35 22.20 8.42
C LYS A 139 5.34 21.55 9.40
N PRO A 140 6.36 20.83 8.91
CA PRO A 140 7.31 20.15 9.78
C PRO A 140 8.17 21.17 10.55
N PRO A 141 8.53 20.89 11.82
CA PRO A 141 9.38 21.78 12.64
C PRO A 141 10.83 21.82 12.12
N VAL A 142 11.26 20.75 11.48
CA VAL A 142 12.56 20.62 10.81
C VAL A 142 12.36 19.91 9.47
N LYS A 143 13.29 20.07 8.55
CA LYS A 143 13.23 19.38 7.24
C LYS A 143 13.25 17.87 7.42
N TRP A 144 12.47 17.16 6.62
CA TRP A 144 12.56 15.70 6.54
C TRP A 144 13.85 15.30 5.80
N ASN A 145 14.35 14.09 6.03
CA ASN A 145 15.56 13.60 5.39
C ASN A 145 15.46 13.56 3.86
N GLU A 146 14.26 13.34 3.35
CA GLU A 146 13.92 13.27 1.93
C GLU A 146 13.64 14.65 1.31
N ASP A 147 13.55 15.72 2.11
CA ASP A 147 13.21 17.08 1.65
C ASP A 147 14.28 17.60 0.70
N GLY A 148 13.85 17.98 -0.51
CA GLY A 148 14.70 18.45 -1.58
C GLY A 148 15.36 17.36 -2.43
N LEU A 149 15.27 16.07 -2.04
CA LEU A 149 15.75 14.94 -2.84
C LEU A 149 14.76 14.55 -3.94
N TYR A 150 13.47 14.67 -3.68
CA TYR A 150 12.40 14.34 -4.61
C TYR A 150 11.47 15.52 -4.80
N LYS A 151 11.01 15.72 -6.03
CA LYS A 151 10.01 16.74 -6.32
C LYS A 151 8.61 16.22 -6.05
N PRO A 152 7.76 16.97 -5.32
CA PRO A 152 6.35 16.59 -5.17
C PRO A 152 5.64 16.63 -6.53
N HIS A 153 4.64 15.77 -6.71
CA HIS A 153 3.77 15.78 -7.88
C HIS A 153 3.06 17.13 -8.03
N SER A 154 2.82 17.58 -9.27
CA SER A 154 2.23 18.90 -9.54
C SER A 154 0.78 19.02 -9.07
N GLU A 155 -0.01 17.95 -9.17
CA GLU A 155 -1.38 17.93 -8.72
C GLU A 155 -1.46 17.89 -7.18
N ARG A 156 -2.53 18.50 -6.65
CA ARG A 156 -2.82 18.49 -5.22
C ARG A 156 -3.57 17.24 -4.81
N ILE A 157 -3.21 16.70 -3.65
CA ILE A 157 -3.98 15.65 -3.01
C ILE A 157 -5.24 16.28 -2.39
N ILE A 158 -6.39 15.72 -2.74
CA ILE A 158 -7.66 15.97 -2.06
C ILE A 158 -7.97 14.69 -1.27
N PRO A 159 -7.90 14.72 0.08
CA PRO A 159 -8.16 13.55 0.89
C PRO A 159 -9.58 13.02 0.69
N LEU A 160 -9.70 11.71 0.57
CA LEU A 160 -10.94 10.96 0.41
C LEU A 160 -11.32 10.30 1.74
N ASN A 161 -12.60 10.05 1.95
CA ASN A 161 -13.02 9.20 3.05
C ASN A 161 -12.63 7.71 2.80
N PRO A 162 -12.69 6.83 3.81
CA PRO A 162 -12.28 5.43 3.68
C PRO A 162 -12.93 4.67 2.54
N ASP A 163 -14.25 4.81 2.38
CA ASP A 163 -15.02 4.11 1.34
C ASP A 163 -14.65 4.61 -0.06
N GLU A 164 -14.56 5.92 -0.24
CA GLU A 164 -14.16 6.53 -1.51
C GLU A 164 -12.73 6.11 -1.90
N ALA A 165 -11.81 6.05 -0.95
CA ALA A 165 -10.43 5.62 -1.18
C ALA A 165 -10.36 4.14 -1.60
N GLY A 166 -11.11 3.25 -0.93
CA GLY A 166 -11.22 1.84 -1.30
C GLY A 166 -11.84 1.65 -2.69
N GLN A 167 -12.91 2.40 -3.01
CA GLN A 167 -13.51 2.37 -4.34
C GLN A 167 -12.57 2.88 -5.43
N LEU A 168 -11.78 3.92 -5.13
CA LEU A 168 -10.77 4.46 -6.05
C LEU A 168 -9.69 3.41 -6.36
N PHE A 169 -9.25 2.64 -5.34
CA PHE A 169 -8.29 1.55 -5.51
C PHE A 169 -8.85 0.46 -6.44
N ILE A 170 -10.09 0.01 -6.21
CA ILE A 170 -10.77 -1.00 -7.05
C ILE A 170 -10.92 -0.48 -8.48
N LYS A 171 -11.36 0.77 -8.65
CA LYS A 171 -11.49 1.40 -9.96
C LYS A 171 -10.15 1.42 -10.70
N ARG A 172 -9.07 1.84 -10.02
CA ARG A 172 -7.72 1.88 -10.60
C ARG A 172 -7.26 0.50 -11.03
N TYR A 173 -7.47 -0.53 -10.23
CA TYR A 173 -7.19 -1.92 -10.60
C TYR A 173 -7.90 -2.31 -11.90
N HIS A 174 -9.19 -2.05 -12.03
CA HIS A 174 -9.94 -2.40 -13.24
C HIS A 174 -9.48 -1.60 -14.46
N GLU A 175 -9.10 -0.34 -14.32
CA GLU A 175 -8.51 0.46 -15.40
C GLU A 175 -7.23 -0.20 -15.94
N LEU A 176 -6.36 -0.64 -15.04
CA LEU A 176 -5.09 -1.26 -15.40
C LEU A 176 -5.26 -2.65 -16.05
N ARG A 177 -6.33 -3.38 -15.70
CA ARG A 177 -6.63 -4.71 -16.27
C ARG A 177 -7.34 -4.66 -17.61
N LYS A 178 -8.12 -3.61 -17.90
CA LYS A 178 -8.86 -3.48 -19.18
C LYS A 178 -7.93 -3.17 -20.37
N ASN A 179 -6.77 -2.68 -20.11
CA ASN A 179 -5.85 -2.20 -21.14
C ASN A 179 -4.68 -3.18 -21.39
N LYS A 180 -4.80 -4.42 -20.92
CA LYS A 180 -4.00 -5.58 -21.30
C LYS A 180 -4.75 -6.36 -22.36
#